data_a1ab248aed4fb4ccfd8c9d311123d570
#
_entry.id   a1ab248aed4fb4ccfd8c9d311123d570
#
_cell.length_a   1.000
_cell.length_b   1.000
_cell.length_c   1.000
_cell.angle_alpha   90.00
_cell.angle_beta   90.00
_cell.angle_gamma   90.00
#
_symmetry.space_group_name_H-M   'P 1'
#
loop_
_entity.id
_entity.type
_entity.pdbx_description
1 polymer ?
#
loop_
_entity_poly.entity_id
_entity_poly.type
_entity_poly.pdbx_seq_one_letter_code
_entity_poly.pdbx_strand_id
1 'polypeptide(L)'
;SSTAPAARAKLAAGASTSAAPQSEPAVKHGAVHALGSMEPFNFALPWLQQSSAAHATTMPLGPERLLEMQQDYVQQLTGLWNDFFTHPERTTAPISDPRFSDPSWQKNSLASFYARTYLLNSEFMNRLADSVQGDKKTRKRVKFAVSQWVDAASPANFFAFNPKAQQTLLETSGESLKAGLGNLLKDIGKGKISMTDESAFEVGRNVATSEGQVVFTNQLFELIQYTPATETVHQTP
;
A
#
# COMPACT_ATOMS: atom_id res chain seq x y z
N SER A 1 50.27 8.89 42.92
CA SER A 1 51.04 7.65 42.90
C SER A 1 50.53 6.81 41.77
N SER A 2 51.25 6.79 40.72
CA SER A 2 52.30 5.90 40.26
C SER A 2 51.70 4.94 39.21
N THR A 3 52.00 5.13 38.02
CA THR A 3 53.03 4.67 37.07
C THR A 3 52.56 3.53 36.14
N ALA A 4 52.70 3.80 34.86
CA ALA A 4 52.77 2.82 33.77
C ALA A 4 54.10 2.02 33.86
N PRO A 5 54.39 0.98 33.08
CA PRO A 5 54.80 1.21 31.71
C PRO A 5 54.54 0.08 30.68
N ALA A 6 54.89 0.44 29.44
CA ALA A 6 54.97 -0.22 28.17
C ALA A 6 55.95 -1.42 28.04
N ALA A 7 55.76 -2.25 27.00
CA ALA A 7 56.78 -2.93 26.17
C ALA A 7 56.04 -3.65 25.01
N ARG A 8 56.17 -3.39 23.76
CA ARG A 8 57.25 -3.40 22.74
C ARG A 8 57.69 -4.83 22.31
N ALA A 9 57.68 -4.98 21.01
CA ALA A 9 58.50 -5.79 20.09
C ALA A 9 57.84 -7.08 19.55
N LYS A 10 58.01 -7.60 18.33
CA LYS A 10 58.80 -7.27 17.14
C LYS A 10 58.48 -8.31 16.06
N LEU A 11 58.35 -7.88 14.80
CA LEU A 11 58.90 -8.42 13.55
C LEU A 11 58.96 -9.94 13.25
N ALA A 12 58.40 -10.30 12.04
CA ALA A 12 59.10 -10.84 10.84
C ALA A 12 58.05 -11.22 9.82
N ALA A 13 57.94 -10.69 8.66
CA ALA A 13 58.67 -10.84 7.38
C ALA A 13 58.49 -12.22 6.74
N GLY A 14 57.85 -12.28 5.58
CA GLY A 14 57.83 -13.42 4.68
C GLY A 14 57.11 -13.07 3.39
N ALA A 15 57.83 -12.62 2.39
CA ALA A 15 57.34 -12.35 1.03
C ALA A 15 57.20 -13.64 0.24
N SER A 16 56.17 -13.72 -0.59
CA SER A 16 56.21 -14.54 -1.81
C SER A 16 55.27 -13.94 -2.87
N THR A 17 55.90 -13.52 -3.92
CA THR A 17 55.35 -13.08 -5.22
C THR A 17 54.70 -14.21 -5.97
N SER A 18 53.51 -13.96 -6.53
CA SER A 18 53.05 -14.65 -7.74
C SER A 18 52.14 -13.75 -8.56
N ALA A 19 52.49 -13.66 -9.85
CA ALA A 19 51.97 -12.76 -10.84
C ALA A 19 50.53 -13.04 -11.24
N ALA A 20 49.78 -11.98 -11.53
CA ALA A 20 48.46 -11.99 -12.15
C ALA A 20 48.56 -12.17 -13.67
N PRO A 21 47.55 -12.74 -14.33
CA PRO A 21 47.32 -12.42 -15.74
C PRO A 21 46.28 -11.30 -15.86
N GLN A 22 46.62 -10.37 -16.74
CA GLN A 22 45.77 -9.26 -17.18
C GLN A 22 44.58 -9.81 -17.95
N SER A 23 43.38 -9.41 -17.60
CA SER A 23 42.18 -9.58 -18.40
C SER A 23 41.68 -8.23 -18.93
N GLU A 24 41.35 -8.25 -20.22
CA GLU A 24 40.90 -7.19 -21.10
C GLU A 24 39.69 -6.39 -20.56
N PRO A 25 39.47 -5.15 -21.06
CA PRO A 25 38.37 -4.31 -20.58
C PRO A 25 37.02 -4.79 -21.13
N ALA A 26 36.16 -5.24 -20.23
CA ALA A 26 34.78 -5.59 -20.53
C ALA A 26 34.00 -4.31 -20.88
N VAL A 27 33.36 -4.37 -22.04
CA VAL A 27 32.42 -3.39 -22.59
C VAL A 27 31.33 -3.09 -21.58
N LYS A 28 31.13 -1.79 -21.32
CA LYS A 28 30.11 -1.26 -20.41
C LYS A 28 28.71 -1.55 -20.92
N HIS A 29 28.08 -2.60 -20.42
CA HIS A 29 26.64 -2.82 -20.45
C HIS A 29 25.98 -2.19 -19.20
N GLY A 30 26.22 -0.89 -18.99
CA GLY A 30 25.79 -0.18 -17.79
C GLY A 30 24.38 0.42 -17.83
N ALA A 31 23.64 0.29 -18.91
CA ALA A 31 22.32 0.94 -19.03
C ALA A 31 21.12 0.01 -18.81
N VAL A 32 21.29 -1.30 -18.87
CA VAL A 32 20.18 -2.25 -18.73
C VAL A 32 20.03 -2.75 -17.26
N HIS A 33 21.11 -2.68 -16.47
CA HIS A 33 21.05 -3.08 -15.05
C HIS A 33 20.41 -2.05 -14.11
N ALA A 34 20.30 -0.79 -14.51
CA ALA A 34 19.65 0.24 -13.69
C ALA A 34 18.11 0.14 -13.73
N LEU A 35 17.51 -0.49 -14.74
CA LEU A 35 16.08 -0.73 -14.83
C LEU A 35 15.65 -2.06 -14.14
N GLY A 36 16.59 -2.96 -13.92
CA GLY A 36 16.32 -4.27 -13.28
C GLY A 36 16.26 -4.23 -11.75
N SER A 37 16.65 -3.13 -11.12
CA SER A 37 16.59 -2.99 -9.65
C SER A 37 15.38 -2.19 -9.14
N MET A 38 14.54 -1.67 -10.02
CA MET A 38 13.19 -1.25 -9.68
C MET A 38 12.27 -2.47 -9.77
N GLU A 39 12.46 -3.43 -8.87
CA GLU A 39 11.46 -4.47 -8.67
C GLU A 39 10.22 -3.82 -8.05
N PRO A 40 9.13 -3.58 -8.82
CA PRO A 40 7.90 -3.03 -8.27
C PRO A 40 7.26 -3.95 -7.23
N PHE A 41 7.77 -5.16 -7.07
CA PHE A 41 7.28 -6.19 -6.17
C PHE A 41 7.99 -6.27 -4.81
N ASN A 42 9.21 -5.72 -4.68
CA ASN A 42 9.92 -5.79 -3.40
C ASN A 42 9.29 -4.90 -2.31
N PHE A 43 8.42 -3.96 -2.70
CA PHE A 43 7.67 -3.12 -1.77
C PHE A 43 6.40 -3.80 -1.22
N ALA A 44 5.98 -4.90 -1.83
CA ALA A 44 4.62 -5.40 -1.64
C ALA A 44 4.47 -6.49 -0.59
N LEU A 45 5.51 -7.21 -0.18
CA LEU A 45 5.29 -8.50 0.48
C LEU A 45 6.21 -8.82 1.68
N PRO A 46 6.45 -7.91 2.66
CA PRO A 46 7.16 -8.30 3.89
C PRO A 46 6.44 -9.42 4.64
N TRP A 47 5.12 -9.50 4.53
CA TRP A 47 4.30 -10.52 5.18
C TRP A 47 4.29 -11.88 4.46
N LEU A 48 4.56 -11.93 3.14
CA LEU A 48 4.77 -13.21 2.43
C LEU A 48 6.10 -13.86 2.80
N GLN A 49 7.12 -13.08 3.12
CA GLN A 49 8.40 -13.61 3.58
C GLN A 49 8.32 -14.14 5.01
N GLN A 50 7.49 -13.55 5.87
CA GLN A 50 7.31 -13.99 7.26
C GLN A 50 6.41 -15.23 7.39
N SER A 51 5.51 -15.47 6.46
CA SER A 51 4.64 -16.66 6.47
C SER A 51 5.31 -17.94 5.94
N SER A 52 6.46 -17.82 5.28
CA SER A 52 7.18 -18.98 4.71
C SER A 52 7.82 -19.90 5.75
N ALA A 53 7.97 -19.47 7.00
CA ALA A 53 8.59 -20.26 8.07
C ALA A 53 7.60 -21.11 8.89
N ALA A 54 6.30 -20.82 8.86
CA ALA A 54 5.33 -21.48 9.73
C ALA A 54 4.31 -22.37 9.01
N HIS A 55 3.97 -22.08 7.74
CA HIS A 55 3.11 -22.95 6.93
C HIS A 55 3.50 -22.69 5.47
N ALA A 56 4.18 -23.66 4.86
CA ALA A 56 4.39 -23.71 3.41
C ALA A 56 3.02 -23.85 2.73
N THR A 57 2.29 -22.74 2.65
CA THR A 57 1.16 -22.63 1.76
C THR A 57 1.77 -22.53 0.37
N THR A 58 2.04 -23.67 -0.24
CA THR A 58 2.29 -23.78 -1.66
C THR A 58 1.18 -22.98 -2.33
N MET A 59 1.51 -21.87 -2.95
CA MET A 59 0.59 -21.24 -3.89
C MET A 59 0.43 -22.22 -5.04
N PRO A 60 -0.68 -22.92 -5.17
CA PRO A 60 -0.87 -23.89 -6.23
C PRO A 60 -1.48 -23.18 -7.44
N LEU A 61 -0.77 -22.17 -7.92
CA LEU A 61 -0.90 -21.72 -9.29
C LEU A 61 -0.07 -22.69 -10.11
N GLY A 62 -0.70 -23.37 -11.06
CA GLY A 62 0.05 -24.06 -12.09
C GLY A 62 1.05 -23.07 -12.70
N PRO A 63 2.33 -23.44 -12.86
CA PRO A 63 3.37 -22.53 -13.35
C PRO A 63 3.00 -21.85 -14.66
N GLU A 64 2.24 -22.53 -15.53
CA GLU A 64 1.73 -21.99 -16.80
C GLU A 64 0.80 -20.78 -16.58
N ARG A 65 -0.14 -20.87 -15.65
CA ARG A 65 -1.08 -19.77 -15.38
C ARG A 65 -0.41 -18.55 -14.75
N LEU A 66 0.59 -18.78 -13.90
CA LEU A 66 1.39 -17.68 -13.36
C LEU A 66 2.18 -16.99 -14.47
N LEU A 67 2.76 -17.76 -15.38
CA LEU A 67 3.51 -17.23 -16.52
C LEU A 67 2.60 -16.40 -17.45
N GLU A 68 1.39 -16.89 -17.77
CA GLU A 68 0.40 -16.14 -18.54
C GLU A 68 0.04 -14.80 -17.88
N MET A 69 -0.23 -14.82 -16.58
CA MET A 69 -0.55 -13.61 -15.83
C MET A 69 0.61 -12.61 -15.80
N GLN A 70 1.85 -13.10 -15.68
CA GLN A 70 3.04 -12.26 -15.73
C GLN A 70 3.28 -11.67 -17.12
N GLN A 71 3.09 -12.46 -18.18
CA GLN A 71 3.22 -11.96 -19.55
C GLN A 71 2.19 -10.88 -19.86
N ASP A 72 0.92 -11.12 -19.52
CA ASP A 72 -0.17 -10.15 -19.67
C ASP A 72 0.14 -8.84 -18.91
N TYR A 73 0.58 -8.95 -17.66
CA TYR A 73 0.99 -7.80 -16.86
C TYR A 73 2.14 -7.01 -17.49
N VAL A 74 3.22 -7.69 -17.91
CA VAL A 74 4.37 -7.05 -18.56
C VAL A 74 3.98 -6.37 -19.85
N GLN A 75 3.13 -7.01 -20.67
CA GLN A 75 2.62 -6.43 -21.90
C GLN A 75 1.82 -5.13 -21.62
N GLN A 76 0.90 -5.15 -20.68
CA GLN A 76 0.10 -3.99 -20.32
C GLN A 76 0.97 -2.88 -19.72
N LEU A 77 1.91 -3.21 -18.85
CA LEU A 77 2.84 -2.24 -18.27
C LEU A 77 3.71 -1.59 -19.36
N THR A 78 4.24 -2.39 -20.29
CA THR A 78 4.99 -1.89 -21.44
C THR A 78 4.15 -0.97 -22.31
N GLY A 79 2.88 -1.32 -22.54
CA GLY A 79 1.91 -0.47 -23.25
C GLY A 79 1.72 0.88 -22.54
N LEU A 80 1.52 0.88 -21.23
CA LEU A 80 1.39 2.11 -20.43
C LEU A 80 2.64 3.00 -20.51
N TRP A 81 3.83 2.40 -20.43
CA TRP A 81 5.09 3.12 -20.59
C TRP A 81 5.22 3.72 -21.97
N ASN A 82 4.94 2.94 -23.00
CA ASN A 82 4.99 3.44 -24.39
C ASN A 82 4.01 4.59 -24.62
N ASP A 83 2.77 4.46 -24.16
CA ASP A 83 1.76 5.53 -24.27
C ASP A 83 2.19 6.78 -23.49
N PHE A 84 2.77 6.64 -22.32
CA PHE A 84 3.25 7.77 -21.53
C PHE A 84 4.32 8.59 -22.26
N PHE A 85 5.27 7.92 -22.93
CA PHE A 85 6.37 8.61 -23.61
C PHE A 85 6.05 9.05 -25.04
N THR A 86 5.23 8.30 -25.78
CA THR A 86 4.97 8.54 -27.21
C THR A 86 3.60 9.16 -27.47
N HIS A 87 2.62 8.89 -26.61
CA HIS A 87 1.21 9.29 -26.78
C HIS A 87 0.61 9.79 -25.46
N PRO A 88 1.15 10.88 -24.85
CA PRO A 88 0.69 11.35 -23.54
C PRO A 88 -0.81 11.70 -23.51
N GLU A 89 -1.42 12.00 -24.65
CA GLU A 89 -2.87 12.21 -24.77
C GLU A 89 -3.69 10.96 -24.43
N ARG A 90 -3.16 9.76 -24.67
CA ARG A 90 -3.83 8.50 -24.30
C ARG A 90 -3.78 8.23 -22.79
N THR A 91 -2.71 8.67 -22.14
CA THR A 91 -2.60 8.53 -20.69
C THR A 91 -3.57 9.43 -19.94
N THR A 92 -4.02 10.53 -20.55
CA THR A 92 -4.97 11.47 -19.97
C THR A 92 -6.45 11.13 -20.23
N ALA A 93 -6.73 9.99 -20.89
CA ALA A 93 -8.10 9.50 -21.03
C ALA A 93 -8.78 9.29 -19.65
N PRO A 94 -10.11 9.41 -19.56
CA PRO A 94 -10.83 9.24 -18.30
C PRO A 94 -10.52 7.91 -17.60
N ILE A 95 -10.38 7.96 -16.28
CA ILE A 95 -10.20 6.79 -15.40
C ILE A 95 -11.54 6.57 -14.70
N SER A 96 -12.10 5.36 -14.82
CA SER A 96 -13.41 5.04 -14.26
C SER A 96 -13.39 4.78 -12.74
N ASP A 97 -12.21 4.59 -12.15
CA ASP A 97 -12.08 4.32 -10.71
C ASP A 97 -12.41 5.57 -9.87
N PRO A 98 -13.31 5.48 -8.88
CA PRO A 98 -13.75 6.63 -8.08
C PRO A 98 -12.61 7.36 -7.36
N ARG A 99 -11.53 6.67 -7.01
CA ARG A 99 -10.35 7.24 -6.32
C ARG A 99 -9.64 8.29 -7.19
N PHE A 100 -9.79 8.22 -8.51
CA PHE A 100 -9.16 9.08 -9.51
C PHE A 100 -10.17 9.91 -10.32
N SER A 101 -11.38 10.11 -9.77
CA SER A 101 -12.46 10.85 -10.44
C SER A 101 -12.21 12.35 -10.54
N ASP A 102 -11.36 12.93 -9.71
CA ASP A 102 -11.02 14.35 -9.78
C ASP A 102 -10.32 14.68 -11.11
N PRO A 103 -10.74 15.74 -11.84
CA PRO A 103 -10.16 16.10 -13.14
C PRO A 103 -8.65 16.38 -13.10
N SER A 104 -8.06 16.69 -11.96
CA SER A 104 -6.62 16.92 -11.80
C SER A 104 -5.79 15.70 -12.17
N TRP A 105 -6.31 14.49 -11.96
CA TRP A 105 -5.65 13.24 -12.37
C TRP A 105 -5.52 13.13 -13.89
N GLN A 106 -6.50 13.63 -14.63
CA GLN A 106 -6.51 13.58 -16.10
C GLN A 106 -5.68 14.71 -16.73
N LYS A 107 -5.61 15.87 -16.06
CA LYS A 107 -4.84 17.02 -16.55
C LYS A 107 -3.34 16.85 -16.42
N ASN A 108 -2.88 15.95 -15.59
CA ASN A 108 -1.46 15.67 -15.34
C ASN A 108 -1.13 14.26 -15.83
N SER A 109 -0.39 14.17 -16.94
CA SER A 109 -0.01 12.89 -17.55
C SER A 109 0.77 11.97 -16.61
N LEU A 110 1.63 12.53 -15.76
CA LEU A 110 2.39 11.76 -14.76
C LEU A 110 1.47 11.20 -13.66
N ALA A 111 0.54 12.02 -13.14
CA ALA A 111 -0.44 11.56 -12.16
C ALA A 111 -1.34 10.48 -12.75
N SER A 112 -1.81 10.67 -14.00
CA SER A 112 -2.60 9.66 -14.70
C SER A 112 -1.82 8.37 -14.93
N PHE A 113 -0.54 8.46 -15.27
CA PHE A 113 0.34 7.30 -15.40
C PHE A 113 0.47 6.53 -14.06
N TYR A 114 0.68 7.23 -12.93
CA TYR A 114 0.72 6.59 -11.61
C TYR A 114 -0.61 5.92 -11.26
N ALA A 115 -1.74 6.58 -11.53
CA ALA A 115 -3.06 6.01 -11.27
C ALA A 115 -3.29 4.72 -12.10
N ARG A 116 -2.94 4.73 -13.39
CA ARG A 116 -3.10 3.57 -14.28
C ARG A 116 -2.16 2.42 -13.91
N THR A 117 -0.90 2.73 -13.60
CA THR A 117 0.07 1.73 -13.12
C THR A 117 -0.41 1.09 -11.81
N TYR A 118 -0.93 1.91 -10.89
CA TYR A 118 -1.52 1.40 -9.66
C TYR A 118 -2.73 0.49 -9.92
N LEU A 119 -3.63 0.86 -10.84
CA LEU A 119 -4.80 0.04 -11.18
C LEU A 119 -4.38 -1.29 -11.81
N LEU A 120 -3.40 -1.29 -12.70
CA LEU A 120 -2.82 -2.52 -13.26
C LEU A 120 -2.22 -3.42 -12.19
N ASN A 121 -1.44 -2.85 -11.25
CA ASN A 121 -0.89 -3.58 -10.12
C ASN A 121 -1.99 -4.16 -9.23
N SER A 122 -3.03 -3.37 -8.96
CA SER A 122 -4.17 -3.78 -8.13
C SER A 122 -4.93 -4.93 -8.75
N GLU A 123 -5.16 -4.89 -10.06
CA GLU A 123 -5.79 -5.99 -10.81
C GLU A 123 -4.94 -7.25 -10.75
N PHE A 124 -3.64 -7.14 -11.01
CA PHE A 124 -2.73 -8.28 -10.93
C PHE A 124 -2.72 -8.91 -9.52
N MET A 125 -2.65 -8.11 -8.46
CA MET A 125 -2.69 -8.58 -7.07
C MET A 125 -4.02 -9.27 -6.73
N ASN A 126 -5.14 -8.74 -7.19
CA ASN A 126 -6.44 -9.34 -7.01
C ASN A 126 -6.57 -10.68 -7.75
N ARG A 127 -6.08 -10.76 -8.99
CA ARG A 127 -6.03 -12.01 -9.78
C ARG A 127 -5.16 -13.07 -9.08
N LEU A 128 -4.02 -12.68 -8.49
CA LEU A 128 -3.20 -13.57 -7.67
C LEU A 128 -3.97 -14.05 -6.43
N ALA A 129 -4.63 -13.16 -5.71
CA ALA A 129 -5.44 -13.52 -4.53
C ALA A 129 -6.60 -14.47 -4.88
N ASP A 130 -7.22 -14.27 -6.05
CA ASP A 130 -8.30 -15.13 -6.55
C ASP A 130 -7.83 -16.54 -6.89
N SER A 131 -6.57 -16.67 -7.26
CA SER A 131 -5.97 -17.93 -7.64
C SER A 131 -5.48 -18.78 -6.45
N VAL A 132 -5.44 -18.22 -5.25
CA VAL A 132 -5.04 -18.93 -4.02
C VAL A 132 -5.99 -20.09 -3.74
N GLN A 133 -5.42 -21.29 -3.64
CA GLN A 133 -6.16 -22.49 -3.25
C GLN A 133 -6.20 -22.59 -1.72
N GLY A 134 -7.20 -23.30 -1.22
CA GLY A 134 -7.42 -23.47 0.21
C GLY A 134 -8.91 -23.53 0.55
N ASP A 135 -9.21 -23.65 1.82
CA ASP A 135 -10.60 -23.57 2.29
C ASP A 135 -11.20 -22.17 2.07
N LYS A 136 -12.53 -22.09 2.12
CA LYS A 136 -13.27 -20.84 1.89
C LYS A 136 -12.84 -19.70 2.82
N LYS A 137 -12.48 -20.02 4.07
CA LYS A 137 -12.09 -19.03 5.08
C LYS A 137 -10.72 -18.45 4.78
N THR A 138 -9.74 -19.30 4.43
CA THR A 138 -8.40 -18.88 4.03
C THR A 138 -8.45 -18.02 2.78
N ARG A 139 -9.16 -18.42 1.73
CA ARG A 139 -9.32 -17.61 0.51
C ARG A 139 -9.92 -16.22 0.80
N LYS A 140 -10.96 -16.15 1.64
CA LYS A 140 -11.56 -14.86 2.03
C LYS A 140 -10.58 -13.98 2.79
N ARG A 141 -9.77 -14.56 3.70
CA ARG A 141 -8.75 -13.81 4.45
C ARG A 141 -7.66 -13.23 3.54
N VAL A 142 -7.17 -14.03 2.58
CA VAL A 142 -6.17 -13.56 1.61
C VAL A 142 -6.73 -12.44 0.75
N LYS A 143 -7.93 -12.61 0.19
CA LYS A 143 -8.59 -11.55 -0.60
C LYS A 143 -8.77 -10.26 0.21
N PHE A 144 -9.23 -10.38 1.45
CA PHE A 144 -9.38 -9.23 2.34
C PHE A 144 -8.05 -8.54 2.61
N ALA A 145 -6.99 -9.30 2.95
CA ALA A 145 -5.67 -8.72 3.19
C ALA A 145 -5.11 -8.01 1.95
N VAL A 146 -5.28 -8.61 0.76
CA VAL A 146 -4.86 -7.99 -0.50
C VAL A 146 -5.66 -6.72 -0.78
N SER A 147 -6.99 -6.73 -0.60
CA SER A 147 -7.80 -5.53 -0.82
C SER A 147 -7.41 -4.39 0.12
N GLN A 148 -7.17 -4.68 1.41
CA GLN A 148 -6.71 -3.68 2.38
C GLN A 148 -5.35 -3.09 1.98
N TRP A 149 -4.44 -3.93 1.51
CA TRP A 149 -3.13 -3.46 1.05
C TRP A 149 -3.25 -2.62 -0.22
N VAL A 150 -4.04 -3.07 -1.19
CA VAL A 150 -4.32 -2.33 -2.43
C VAL A 150 -4.89 -0.95 -2.10
N ASP A 151 -5.89 -0.87 -1.23
CA ASP A 151 -6.50 0.40 -0.85
C ASP A 151 -5.51 1.33 -0.12
N ALA A 152 -4.69 0.79 0.77
CA ALA A 152 -3.67 1.56 1.48
C ALA A 152 -2.56 2.09 0.55
N ALA A 153 -2.17 1.33 -0.49
CA ALA A 153 -1.13 1.68 -1.44
C ALA A 153 -1.58 2.66 -2.55
N SER A 154 -2.86 3.07 -2.54
CA SER A 154 -3.38 3.99 -3.57
C SER A 154 -2.58 5.29 -3.62
N PRO A 155 -2.12 5.75 -4.81
CA PRO A 155 -1.42 7.03 -4.95
C PRO A 155 -2.28 8.23 -4.52
N ALA A 156 -3.61 8.08 -4.50
CA ALA A 156 -4.51 9.11 -3.97
C ALA A 156 -4.32 9.38 -2.46
N ASN A 157 -3.77 8.42 -1.70
CA ASN A 157 -3.51 8.57 -0.27
C ASN A 157 -2.22 9.34 0.04
N PHE A 158 -1.36 9.56 -0.95
CA PHE A 158 -0.05 10.17 -0.73
C PHE A 158 0.02 11.55 -1.38
N PHE A 159 0.35 12.56 -0.57
CA PHE A 159 0.47 13.94 -1.03
C PHE A 159 1.37 14.07 -2.27
N ALA A 160 2.52 13.39 -2.28
CA ALA A 160 3.49 13.44 -3.38
C ALA A 160 2.93 12.96 -4.74
N PHE A 161 1.89 12.14 -4.73
CA PHE A 161 1.28 11.56 -5.95
C PHE A 161 -0.13 12.09 -6.22
N ASN A 162 -0.76 12.75 -5.25
CA ASN A 162 -2.13 13.24 -5.38
C ASN A 162 -2.15 14.67 -5.96
N PRO A 163 -2.49 14.85 -7.26
CA PRO A 163 -2.47 16.16 -7.90
C PRO A 163 -3.49 17.13 -7.32
N LYS A 164 -4.63 16.62 -6.80
CA LYS A 164 -5.63 17.46 -6.13
C LYS A 164 -5.09 18.02 -4.81
N ALA A 165 -4.42 17.20 -4.02
CA ALA A 165 -3.80 17.64 -2.77
C ALA A 165 -2.70 18.70 -3.03
N GLN A 166 -1.89 18.51 -4.08
CA GLN A 166 -0.86 19.46 -4.50
C GLN A 166 -1.50 20.78 -4.98
N GLN A 167 -2.54 20.71 -5.78
CA GLN A 167 -3.29 21.88 -6.24
C GLN A 167 -3.87 22.65 -5.04
N THR A 168 -4.50 21.95 -4.10
CA THR A 168 -5.06 22.58 -2.88
C THR A 168 -3.98 23.24 -2.03
N LEU A 169 -2.78 22.63 -1.94
CA LEU A 169 -1.64 23.27 -1.25
C LEU A 169 -1.31 24.64 -1.88
N LEU A 170 -1.23 24.69 -3.22
CA LEU A 170 -0.91 25.93 -3.93
C LEU A 170 -2.03 26.96 -3.81
N GLU A 171 -3.30 26.56 -3.99
CA GLU A 171 -4.47 27.42 -3.88
C GLU A 171 -4.61 28.03 -2.49
N THR A 172 -4.24 27.28 -1.44
CA THR A 172 -4.32 27.74 -0.03
C THR A 172 -3.02 28.33 0.50
N SER A 173 -2.01 28.53 -0.36
CA SER A 173 -0.68 29.01 0.05
C SER A 173 -0.09 28.23 1.24
N GLY A 174 -0.32 26.91 1.27
CA GLY A 174 0.20 26.00 2.29
C GLY A 174 -0.69 25.80 3.53
N GLU A 175 -1.77 26.56 3.72
CA GLU A 175 -2.63 26.44 4.89
C GLU A 175 -3.30 25.06 4.99
N SER A 176 -3.66 24.42 3.87
CA SER A 176 -4.22 23.07 3.87
C SER A 176 -3.26 22.03 4.46
N LEU A 177 -1.98 22.10 4.12
CA LEU A 177 -0.95 21.20 4.66
C LEU A 177 -0.70 21.45 6.15
N LYS A 178 -0.64 22.72 6.56
CA LYS A 178 -0.49 23.11 7.95
C LYS A 178 -1.66 22.61 8.81
N ALA A 179 -2.90 22.78 8.33
CA ALA A 179 -4.09 22.28 9.01
C ALA A 179 -4.08 20.73 9.10
N GLY A 180 -3.72 20.05 8.00
CA GLY A 180 -3.60 18.59 7.98
C GLY A 180 -2.55 18.05 8.95
N LEU A 181 -1.37 18.69 9.01
CA LEU A 181 -0.33 18.34 9.98
C LEU A 181 -0.78 18.58 11.43
N GLY A 182 -1.47 19.69 11.68
CA GLY A 182 -2.04 19.99 12.99
C GLY A 182 -3.06 18.94 13.44
N ASN A 183 -3.92 18.49 12.53
CA ASN A 183 -4.88 17.40 12.80
C ASN A 183 -4.17 16.08 13.08
N LEU A 184 -3.15 15.72 12.27
CA LEU A 184 -2.35 14.51 12.48
C LEU A 184 -1.69 14.50 13.86
N LEU A 185 -1.05 15.60 14.26
CA LEU A 185 -0.41 15.71 15.59
C LEU A 185 -1.43 15.61 16.72
N LYS A 186 -2.61 16.20 16.56
CA LYS A 186 -3.72 16.08 17.51
C LYS A 186 -4.21 14.64 17.65
N ASP A 187 -4.33 13.92 16.53
CA ASP A 187 -4.76 12.52 16.51
C ASP A 187 -3.71 11.59 17.12
N ILE A 188 -2.43 11.81 16.82
CA ILE A 188 -1.33 11.09 17.47
C ILE A 188 -1.38 11.31 19.00
N GLY A 189 -1.60 12.54 19.45
CA GLY A 189 -1.73 12.86 20.88
C GLY A 189 -2.93 12.17 21.55
N LYS A 190 -4.03 11.96 20.81
CA LYS A 190 -5.22 11.23 21.28
C LYS A 190 -5.09 9.69 21.18
N GLY A 191 -4.11 9.19 20.41
CA GLY A 191 -3.96 7.76 20.11
C GLY A 191 -5.07 7.19 19.21
N LYS A 192 -5.87 8.02 18.54
CA LYS A 192 -6.94 7.65 17.63
C LYS A 192 -7.14 8.68 16.53
N ILE A 193 -7.63 8.23 15.37
CA ILE A 193 -8.00 9.13 14.26
C ILE A 193 -9.35 9.78 14.57
N SER A 194 -9.41 11.11 14.55
CA SER A 194 -10.65 11.87 14.72
C SER A 194 -11.43 11.89 13.41
N MET A 195 -12.58 11.21 13.39
CA MET A 195 -13.46 11.11 12.21
C MET A 195 -14.71 12.00 12.33
N THR A 196 -15.04 12.43 13.53
CA THR A 196 -16.20 13.27 13.83
C THR A 196 -15.85 14.29 14.90
N ASP A 197 -16.64 15.36 15.00
CA ASP A 197 -16.57 16.26 16.13
C ASP A 197 -17.25 15.63 17.34
N GLU A 198 -16.46 14.95 18.17
CA GLU A 198 -16.94 14.24 19.37
C GLU A 198 -17.58 15.20 20.38
N SER A 199 -17.24 16.49 20.34
CA SER A 199 -17.81 17.48 21.25
C SER A 199 -19.28 17.83 20.92
N ALA A 200 -19.70 17.53 19.68
CA ALA A 200 -21.08 17.73 19.24
C ALA A 200 -22.04 16.62 19.70
N PHE A 201 -21.51 15.51 20.23
CA PHE A 201 -22.28 14.31 20.57
C PHE A 201 -22.14 13.97 22.06
N GLU A 202 -23.28 13.85 22.73
CA GLU A 202 -23.37 13.48 24.15
C GLU A 202 -24.35 12.31 24.28
N VAL A 203 -23.88 11.17 24.78
CA VAL A 203 -24.68 9.96 24.96
C VAL A 203 -25.78 10.24 26.00
N GLY A 204 -27.03 9.90 25.67
CA GLY A 204 -28.21 10.12 26.49
C GLY A 204 -28.83 11.52 26.36
N ARG A 205 -28.20 12.43 25.58
CA ARG A 205 -28.73 13.76 25.30
C ARG A 205 -29.14 13.94 23.84
N ASN A 206 -28.24 13.66 22.91
CA ASN A 206 -28.47 13.76 21.47
C ASN A 206 -28.00 12.54 20.66
N VAL A 207 -27.38 11.55 21.34
CA VAL A 207 -27.01 10.25 20.79
C VAL A 207 -27.49 9.17 21.78
N ALA A 208 -27.90 8.01 21.24
CA ALA A 208 -28.41 6.88 22.01
C ALA A 208 -29.58 7.24 22.95
N THR A 209 -30.50 8.07 22.45
CA THR A 209 -31.69 8.54 23.20
C THR A 209 -32.92 7.66 23.00
N SER A 210 -32.89 6.73 22.03
CA SER A 210 -34.01 5.82 21.79
C SER A 210 -34.12 4.79 22.91
N GLU A 211 -35.31 4.60 23.44
CA GLU A 211 -35.60 3.54 24.43
C GLU A 211 -35.38 2.16 23.83
N GLY A 212 -34.77 1.27 24.59
CA GLY A 212 -34.48 -0.09 24.16
C GLY A 212 -34.09 -0.99 25.32
N GLN A 213 -34.08 -2.29 25.07
CA GLN A 213 -33.67 -3.31 26.02
C GLN A 213 -32.64 -4.24 25.39
N VAL A 214 -31.66 -4.66 26.19
CA VAL A 214 -30.70 -5.70 25.77
C VAL A 214 -31.42 -7.02 25.80
N VAL A 215 -31.63 -7.65 24.64
CA VAL A 215 -32.35 -8.92 24.47
C VAL A 215 -31.40 -10.10 24.31
N PHE A 216 -30.13 -9.86 24.04
CA PHE A 216 -29.12 -10.91 23.95
C PHE A 216 -27.72 -10.32 24.24
N THR A 217 -26.91 -11.08 24.96
CA THR A 217 -25.51 -10.72 25.27
C THR A 217 -24.60 -11.93 25.06
N ASN A 218 -23.44 -11.72 24.48
CA ASN A 218 -22.35 -12.68 24.45
C ASN A 218 -21.00 -11.99 24.73
N GLN A 219 -19.88 -12.70 24.60
CA GLN A 219 -18.55 -12.14 24.87
C GLN A 219 -18.11 -11.04 23.90
N LEU A 220 -18.78 -10.85 22.76
CA LEU A 220 -18.36 -9.97 21.68
C LEU A 220 -19.30 -8.77 21.50
N PHE A 221 -20.60 -8.94 21.76
CA PHE A 221 -21.61 -7.89 21.54
C PHE A 221 -22.85 -8.08 22.39
N GLU A 222 -23.61 -6.99 22.52
CA GLU A 222 -24.97 -6.96 23.06
C GLU A 222 -25.93 -6.60 21.92
N LEU A 223 -27.06 -7.30 21.85
CA LEU A 223 -28.14 -7.01 20.92
C LEU A 223 -29.19 -6.18 21.63
N ILE A 224 -29.45 -4.98 21.13
CA ILE A 224 -30.46 -4.07 21.69
C ILE A 224 -31.67 -4.06 20.77
N GLN A 225 -32.85 -4.34 21.36
CA GLN A 225 -34.11 -4.15 20.70
C GLN A 225 -34.68 -2.80 21.11
N TYR A 226 -34.80 -1.90 20.13
CA TYR A 226 -35.38 -0.58 20.37
C TYR A 226 -36.89 -0.60 20.36
N THR A 227 -37.51 0.24 21.18
CA THR A 227 -38.94 0.49 21.15
C THR A 227 -39.29 1.18 19.83
N PRO A 228 -40.26 0.64 19.05
CA PRO A 228 -40.65 1.24 17.80
C PRO A 228 -41.22 2.65 17.98
N ALA A 229 -40.85 3.57 17.09
CA ALA A 229 -41.38 4.94 17.03
C ALA A 229 -42.71 5.02 16.25
N THR A 230 -43.16 3.92 15.64
CA THR A 230 -44.38 3.81 14.82
C THR A 230 -45.35 2.82 15.43
N GLU A 231 -46.66 2.99 15.17
CA GLU A 231 -47.71 2.06 15.66
C GLU A 231 -47.58 0.65 15.08
N THR A 232 -46.97 0.52 13.91
CA THR A 232 -46.76 -0.76 13.24
C THR A 232 -45.33 -0.90 12.80
N VAL A 233 -44.77 -2.09 12.86
CA VAL A 233 -43.44 -2.47 12.39
C VAL A 233 -43.53 -3.59 11.35
N HIS A 234 -42.47 -3.73 10.55
CA HIS A 234 -42.36 -4.88 9.66
C HIS A 234 -42.23 -6.18 10.45
N GLN A 235 -42.78 -7.28 9.92
CA GLN A 235 -42.71 -8.60 10.54
C GLN A 235 -41.25 -9.12 10.59
N THR A 236 -40.44 -8.75 9.64
CA THR A 236 -39.01 -9.08 9.57
C THR A 236 -38.20 -7.82 9.84
N PRO A 237 -37.22 -7.86 10.78
CA PRO A 237 -36.35 -6.70 11.05
C PRO A 237 -35.41 -6.36 9.89
#